data_9fffa80bba22bf435b134cf28ce46580
#
_entry.id   9fffa80bba22bf435b134cf28ce46580
#
_cell.length_a   1.000
_cell.length_b   1.000
_cell.length_c   1.000
_cell.angle_alpha   90.00
_cell.angle_beta   90.00
_cell.angle_gamma   90.00
#
_symmetry.space_group_name_H-M   'P 1'
#
loop_
_entity.id
_entity.type
_entity.pdbx_description
1 polymer ?
#
loop_
_entity_poly.entity_id
_entity_poly.type
_entity_poly.pdbx_seq_one_letter_code
_entity_poly.pdbx_strand_id
1 'polypeptide(L)'
;AEKFYIDPLKCVKFEQSSDGSIKYLFELKDGLKIESVLLPMKEEISDENGKVSRHARYTVCVSSQVGCKMGCAFCLTAKGGLVRNLTAGEIVGQILWIKRENNIPYERRINVVYMGMGEPLDNLTNVSKAIKILALNEGLAISPRRQTVSTSGLGSQIKKLGEMDLGVLLAISLHAVTNELRSRLMPINKAYNIEAVMDAVRGFPIDMRKRVMFEYLVIKDLNDSVSDAKKLVKLLHGIKAKVNLI
;
A
#
# COMPACT_ATOMS: atom_id res chain seq x y z
N ALA A 1 27.92 -10.60 17.91
CA ALA A 1 26.90 -9.55 18.19
C ALA A 1 27.25 -8.21 17.55
N GLU A 2 28.53 -7.93 17.27
CA GLU A 2 28.97 -6.63 16.72
C GLU A 2 28.62 -6.38 15.24
N LYS A 3 28.20 -7.41 14.49
CA LYS A 3 27.89 -7.30 13.06
C LYS A 3 26.42 -7.16 12.71
N PHE A 4 25.50 -7.35 13.65
CA PHE A 4 24.07 -7.30 13.41
C PHE A 4 23.38 -6.50 14.51
N TYR A 5 22.64 -5.49 14.13
CA TYR A 5 21.81 -4.72 15.04
C TYR A 5 20.43 -4.51 14.40
N ILE A 6 19.42 -4.49 15.24
CA ILE A 6 18.09 -4.04 14.86
C ILE A 6 18.02 -2.58 15.27
N ASP A 7 17.95 -1.70 14.29
CA ASP A 7 17.79 -0.26 14.51
C ASP A 7 16.28 0.02 14.61
N PRO A 8 15.74 0.17 15.82
CA PRO A 8 14.32 0.44 15.97
C PRO A 8 14.04 1.84 15.42
N LEU A 9 13.02 1.97 14.59
CA LEU A 9 12.50 3.27 14.19
C LEU A 9 12.08 4.05 15.43
N LYS A 10 12.43 5.32 15.48
CA LYS A 10 12.02 6.22 16.56
C LYS A 10 10.69 6.88 16.19
N CYS A 11 9.62 6.56 16.91
CA CYS A 11 8.39 7.32 16.78
C CYS A 11 8.55 8.68 17.45
N VAL A 12 8.41 9.75 16.67
CA VAL A 12 8.53 11.12 17.17
C VAL A 12 7.19 11.79 17.42
N LYS A 13 6.13 11.28 16.79
CA LYS A 13 4.75 11.74 16.97
C LYS A 13 3.78 10.67 16.54
N PHE A 14 2.61 10.63 17.18
CA PHE A 14 1.45 9.90 16.69
C PHE A 14 0.17 10.74 16.86
N GLU A 15 -0.82 10.43 16.03
CA GLU A 15 -2.14 11.05 16.07
C GLU A 15 -3.19 9.94 15.93
N GLN A 16 -4.17 9.93 16.83
CA GLN A 16 -5.27 8.98 16.79
C GLN A 16 -6.55 9.67 16.33
N SER A 17 -7.24 9.08 15.39
CA SER A 17 -8.54 9.53 14.88
C SER A 17 -9.69 8.89 15.67
N SER A 18 -10.88 9.46 15.55
CA SER A 18 -12.10 8.99 16.24
C SER A 18 -12.53 7.57 15.84
N ASP A 19 -12.14 7.10 14.63
CA ASP A 19 -12.38 5.74 14.16
C ASP A 19 -11.36 4.72 14.69
N GLY A 20 -10.43 5.16 15.57
CA GLY A 20 -9.37 4.35 16.14
C GLY A 20 -8.13 4.20 15.25
N SER A 21 -8.11 4.79 14.06
CA SER A 21 -6.91 4.81 13.22
C SER A 21 -5.81 5.63 13.88
N ILE A 22 -4.56 5.16 13.79
CA ILE A 22 -3.41 5.84 14.39
C ILE A 22 -2.35 6.07 13.32
N LYS A 23 -2.00 7.35 13.11
CA LYS A 23 -0.92 7.76 12.24
C LYS A 23 0.35 8.01 13.07
N TYR A 24 1.43 7.37 12.67
CA TYR A 24 2.76 7.48 13.30
C TYR A 24 3.71 8.24 12.40
N LEU A 25 4.49 9.13 13.00
CA LEU A 25 5.63 9.80 12.38
C LEU A 25 6.92 9.17 12.92
N PHE A 26 7.65 8.48 12.07
CA PHE A 26 8.93 7.86 12.40
C PHE A 26 10.10 8.70 11.93
N GLU A 27 11.12 8.81 12.77
CA GLU A 27 12.43 9.33 12.43
C GLU A 27 13.38 8.17 12.11
N LEU A 28 14.02 8.25 10.96
CA LEU A 28 15.00 7.29 10.49
C LEU A 28 16.38 7.63 11.05
N LYS A 29 17.36 6.73 10.91
CA LYS A 29 18.72 6.91 11.43
C LYS A 29 19.43 8.16 10.88
N ASP A 30 19.10 8.58 9.67
CA ASP A 30 19.62 9.77 9.01
C ASP A 30 18.84 11.06 9.33
N GLY A 31 17.89 11.00 10.28
CA GLY A 31 17.04 12.11 10.68
C GLY A 31 15.86 12.40 9.74
N LEU A 32 15.75 11.69 8.62
CA LEU A 32 14.61 11.81 7.73
C LEU A 32 13.33 11.20 8.37
N LYS A 33 12.18 11.64 7.90
CA LYS A 33 10.90 11.24 8.52
C LYS A 33 9.97 10.58 7.52
N ILE A 34 9.26 9.56 7.99
CA ILE A 34 8.23 8.84 7.24
C ILE A 34 6.98 8.66 8.09
N GLU A 35 5.85 8.45 7.44
CA GLU A 35 4.58 8.16 8.09
C GLU A 35 4.16 6.71 7.88
N SER A 36 3.46 6.15 8.87
CA SER A 36 2.75 4.87 8.77
C SER A 36 1.42 4.96 9.49
N VAL A 37 0.46 4.13 9.11
CA VAL A 37 -0.87 4.15 9.72
C VAL A 37 -1.28 2.76 10.16
N LEU A 38 -1.80 2.65 11.37
CA LEU A 38 -2.54 1.49 11.85
C LEU A 38 -4.03 1.73 11.65
N LEU A 39 -4.69 0.83 10.94
CA LEU A 39 -6.13 0.88 10.66
C LEU A 39 -6.81 -0.29 11.37
N PRO A 40 -7.66 -0.04 12.38
CA PRO A 40 -8.53 -1.07 12.96
C PRO A 40 -9.65 -1.35 11.97
N MET A 41 -9.70 -2.58 11.43
CA MET A 41 -10.66 -2.95 10.40
C MET A 41 -11.92 -3.60 10.96
N LYS A 42 -11.81 -4.27 12.10
CA LYS A 42 -12.91 -4.94 12.80
C LYS A 42 -12.53 -5.11 14.26
N GLU A 43 -13.49 -4.87 15.12
CA GLU A 43 -13.36 -5.14 16.56
C GLU A 43 -13.44 -6.63 16.86
N GLU A 44 -12.85 -7.02 17.96
CA GLU A 44 -13.03 -8.35 18.53
C GLU A 44 -14.45 -8.49 19.08
N ILE A 45 -15.08 -9.64 18.88
CA ILE A 45 -16.37 -9.97 19.49
C ILE A 45 -16.15 -11.23 20.33
N SER A 46 -16.47 -11.11 21.62
CA SER A 46 -16.48 -12.23 22.56
C SER A 46 -17.89 -12.41 23.12
N ASP A 47 -18.24 -13.65 23.50
CA ASP A 47 -19.46 -13.95 24.24
C ASP A 47 -19.30 -13.63 25.74
N GLU A 48 -20.38 -13.82 26.51
CA GLU A 48 -20.43 -13.55 27.97
C GLU A 48 -19.42 -14.41 28.76
N ASN A 49 -18.95 -15.52 28.19
CA ASN A 49 -17.97 -16.42 28.78
C ASN A 49 -16.53 -16.09 28.34
N GLY A 50 -16.33 -14.98 27.62
CA GLY A 50 -15.02 -14.57 27.11
C GLY A 50 -14.53 -15.35 25.89
N LYS A 51 -15.35 -16.22 25.27
CA LYS A 51 -14.99 -16.96 24.06
C LYS A 51 -15.06 -16.03 22.86
N VAL A 52 -13.93 -15.86 22.20
CA VAL A 52 -13.81 -14.99 21.01
C VAL A 52 -14.50 -15.65 19.82
N SER A 53 -15.57 -15.04 19.32
CA SER A 53 -16.28 -15.44 18.10
C SER A 53 -15.71 -14.76 16.84
N ARG A 54 -15.16 -13.56 16.97
CA ARG A 54 -14.47 -12.84 15.91
C ARG A 54 -13.26 -12.09 16.46
N HIS A 55 -12.09 -12.37 15.91
CA HIS A 55 -10.89 -11.64 16.28
C HIS A 55 -10.81 -10.26 15.62
N ALA A 56 -10.23 -9.30 16.33
CA ALA A 56 -9.86 -8.00 15.80
C ALA A 56 -8.99 -8.15 14.54
N ARG A 57 -9.19 -7.28 13.57
CA ARG A 57 -8.40 -7.23 12.32
C ARG A 57 -7.76 -5.87 12.18
N TYR A 58 -6.49 -5.86 11.80
CA TYR A 58 -5.72 -4.67 11.59
C TYR A 58 -5.13 -4.65 10.18
N THR A 59 -5.00 -3.46 9.63
CA THR A 59 -4.20 -3.21 8.43
C THR A 59 -3.14 -2.18 8.78
N VAL A 60 -1.89 -2.46 8.42
CA VAL A 60 -0.78 -1.52 8.57
C VAL A 60 -0.45 -0.95 7.20
N CYS A 61 -0.56 0.36 7.07
CA CYS A 61 -0.15 1.11 5.89
C CYS A 61 1.30 1.56 6.09
N VAL A 62 2.20 1.13 5.21
CA VAL A 62 3.64 1.40 5.32
C VAL A 62 4.15 2.27 4.18
N SER A 63 5.15 3.09 4.49
CA SER A 63 5.93 3.86 3.53
C SER A 63 7.00 3.00 2.87
N SER A 64 7.33 3.30 1.62
CA SER A 64 8.37 2.64 0.82
C SER A 64 9.53 3.56 0.42
N GLN A 65 9.33 4.87 0.54
CA GLN A 65 10.34 5.89 0.20
C GLN A 65 10.21 7.08 1.16
N VAL A 66 11.27 7.87 1.25
CA VAL A 66 11.22 9.23 1.81
C VAL A 66 10.93 10.16 0.64
N GLY A 67 9.72 10.74 0.64
CA GLY A 67 9.22 11.51 -0.51
C GLY A 67 8.75 10.62 -1.66
N CYS A 68 8.42 11.22 -2.81
CA CYS A 68 7.95 10.53 -4.00
C CYS A 68 8.15 11.39 -5.25
N LYS A 69 8.67 10.82 -6.33
CA LYS A 69 8.89 11.56 -7.60
C LYS A 69 7.71 11.52 -8.58
N MET A 70 6.61 10.83 -8.24
CA MET A 70 5.49 10.63 -9.19
C MET A 70 4.72 11.91 -9.50
N GLY A 71 4.77 12.91 -8.63
CA GLY A 71 4.21 14.25 -8.87
C GLY A 71 2.68 14.30 -8.89
N CYS A 72 1.97 13.34 -8.26
CA CYS A 72 0.51 13.33 -8.22
C CYS A 72 -0.02 14.63 -7.59
N ALA A 73 -0.93 15.33 -8.28
CA ALA A 73 -1.39 16.68 -7.93
C ALA A 73 -2.13 16.74 -6.58
N PHE A 74 -2.75 15.64 -6.16
CA PHE A 74 -3.50 15.52 -4.91
C PHE A 74 -2.65 15.00 -3.74
N CYS A 75 -1.37 14.64 -3.95
CA CYS A 75 -0.53 13.97 -2.96
C CYS A 75 0.47 14.93 -2.31
N LEU A 76 0.39 15.07 -0.98
CA LEU A 76 1.30 15.95 -0.24
C LEU A 76 2.75 15.43 -0.30
N THR A 77 2.95 14.10 -0.23
CA THR A 77 4.28 13.47 -0.31
C THR A 77 5.01 13.82 -1.61
N ALA A 78 4.28 13.98 -2.72
CA ALA A 78 4.87 14.29 -4.01
C ALA A 78 5.45 15.72 -4.10
N LYS A 79 4.98 16.67 -3.26
CA LYS A 79 5.45 18.06 -3.26
C LYS A 79 6.93 18.20 -2.84
N GLY A 80 7.41 17.29 -1.99
CA GLY A 80 8.80 17.28 -1.53
C GLY A 80 9.76 16.54 -2.48
N GLY A 81 9.26 15.96 -3.57
CA GLY A 81 10.07 15.11 -4.44
C GLY A 81 10.53 13.82 -3.73
N LEU A 82 11.41 13.08 -4.39
CA LEU A 82 12.02 11.87 -3.85
C LEU A 82 13.37 12.22 -3.20
N VAL A 83 13.54 11.86 -1.95
CA VAL A 83 14.83 11.96 -1.25
C VAL A 83 15.61 10.65 -1.43
N ARG A 84 15.03 9.51 -0.97
CA ARG A 84 15.62 8.18 -1.13
C ARG A 84 14.60 7.05 -0.97
N ASN A 85 15.02 5.89 -1.41
CA ASN A 85 14.32 4.64 -1.14
C ASN A 85 14.50 4.24 0.34
N LEU A 86 13.48 3.61 0.93
CA LEU A 86 13.63 2.90 2.20
C LEU A 86 14.29 1.54 1.95
N THR A 87 15.11 1.13 2.89
CA THR A 87 15.64 -0.24 2.93
C THR A 87 14.54 -1.24 3.33
N ALA A 88 14.73 -2.51 3.03
CA ALA A 88 13.81 -3.56 3.46
C ALA A 88 13.64 -3.58 5.01
N GLY A 89 14.73 -3.32 5.75
CA GLY A 89 14.70 -3.23 7.22
C GLY A 89 13.84 -2.07 7.72
N GLU A 90 13.94 -0.89 7.11
CA GLU A 90 13.11 0.28 7.46
C GLU A 90 11.63 0.02 7.14
N ILE A 91 11.31 -0.69 6.04
CA ILE A 91 9.93 -1.07 5.71
C ILE A 91 9.36 -2.06 6.74
N VAL A 92 10.10 -3.12 7.06
CA VAL A 92 9.70 -4.15 8.06
C VAL A 92 9.62 -3.54 9.46
N GLY A 93 10.55 -2.65 9.79
CA GLY A 93 10.63 -1.96 11.08
C GLY A 93 9.35 -1.21 11.45
N GLN A 94 8.67 -0.59 10.48
CA GLN A 94 7.39 0.10 10.69
C GLN A 94 6.34 -0.87 11.26
N ILE A 95 6.26 -2.07 10.72
CA ILE A 95 5.28 -3.08 11.12
C ILE A 95 5.62 -3.65 12.50
N LEU A 96 6.90 -3.97 12.72
CA LEU A 96 7.39 -4.48 14.01
C LEU A 96 7.09 -3.49 15.13
N TRP A 97 7.42 -2.21 14.90
CA TRP A 97 7.20 -1.15 15.87
C TRP A 97 5.70 -0.99 16.19
N ILE A 98 4.86 -0.88 15.16
CA ILE A 98 3.41 -0.71 15.31
C ILE A 98 2.77 -1.90 16.05
N LYS A 99 3.15 -3.14 15.71
CA LYS A 99 2.65 -4.33 16.42
C LYS A 99 3.01 -4.30 17.90
N ARG A 100 4.25 -3.95 18.23
CA ARG A 100 4.76 -3.88 19.61
C ARG A 100 4.03 -2.81 20.41
N GLU A 101 3.96 -1.60 19.89
CA GLU A 101 3.36 -0.45 20.57
C GLU A 101 1.87 -0.66 20.89
N ASN A 102 1.16 -1.30 19.97
CA ASN A 102 -0.28 -1.54 20.13
C ASN A 102 -0.60 -2.90 20.77
N ASN A 103 0.38 -3.58 21.35
CA ASN A 103 0.22 -4.89 21.97
C ASN A 103 -0.53 -5.90 21.07
N ILE A 104 -0.33 -5.80 19.74
CA ILE A 104 -0.94 -6.74 18.79
C ILE A 104 -0.20 -8.07 18.93
N PRO A 105 -0.87 -9.15 19.40
CA PRO A 105 -0.23 -10.43 19.61
C PRO A 105 0.53 -10.92 18.38
N TYR A 106 1.61 -11.65 18.58
CA TYR A 106 2.44 -12.14 17.49
C TYR A 106 1.63 -12.97 16.48
N GLU A 107 0.77 -13.86 16.98
CA GLU A 107 -0.08 -14.75 16.18
C GLU A 107 -1.23 -14.00 15.48
N ARG A 108 -1.49 -12.76 15.90
CA ARG A 108 -2.57 -11.97 15.31
C ARG A 108 -2.24 -11.63 13.87
N ARG A 109 -3.07 -12.13 12.98
CA ARG A 109 -2.95 -11.86 11.55
C ARG A 109 -3.31 -10.41 11.24
N ILE A 110 -2.40 -9.73 10.57
CA ILE A 110 -2.60 -8.37 10.05
C ILE A 110 -2.54 -8.37 8.52
N ASN A 111 -3.09 -7.33 7.90
CA ASN A 111 -2.81 -7.02 6.50
C ASN A 111 -1.76 -5.92 6.43
N VAL A 112 -0.99 -5.91 5.35
CA VAL A 112 -0.02 -4.85 5.06
C VAL A 112 -0.38 -4.25 3.71
N VAL A 113 -0.42 -2.91 3.65
CA VAL A 113 -0.61 -2.18 2.39
C VAL A 113 0.56 -1.22 2.21
N TYR A 114 1.20 -1.29 1.05
CA TYR A 114 2.30 -0.40 0.67
C TYR A 114 1.68 0.84 0.00
N MET A 115 0.97 1.66 0.82
CA MET A 115 0.16 2.81 0.39
C MET A 115 0.53 4.09 1.16
N GLY A 116 1.62 4.07 1.93
CA GLY A 116 2.16 5.25 2.61
C GLY A 116 2.97 6.12 1.67
N MET A 117 4.04 6.73 2.19
CA MET A 117 4.89 7.60 1.38
C MET A 117 5.71 6.79 0.37
N GLY A 118 5.75 7.32 -0.88
CA GLY A 118 6.55 6.76 -1.96
C GLY A 118 5.76 5.94 -2.98
N GLU A 119 6.46 5.54 -4.06
CA GLU A 119 5.99 4.61 -5.06
C GLU A 119 6.68 3.25 -4.84
N PRO A 120 5.96 2.23 -4.37
CA PRO A 120 6.56 0.94 -4.03
C PRO A 120 7.29 0.27 -5.20
N LEU A 121 6.76 0.41 -6.41
CA LEU A 121 7.37 -0.20 -7.58
C LEU A 121 8.62 0.53 -8.08
N ASP A 122 8.84 1.77 -7.67
CA ASP A 122 10.10 2.49 -7.89
C ASP A 122 11.18 2.03 -6.90
N ASN A 123 10.79 1.38 -5.80
CA ASN A 123 11.66 0.73 -4.82
C ASN A 123 11.48 -0.81 -4.81
N LEU A 124 11.21 -1.42 -5.94
CA LEU A 124 10.79 -2.82 -6.07
C LEU A 124 11.77 -3.80 -5.39
N THR A 125 13.07 -3.55 -5.47
CA THR A 125 14.10 -4.41 -4.86
C THR A 125 13.95 -4.51 -3.34
N ASN A 126 13.77 -3.38 -2.63
CA ASN A 126 13.63 -3.41 -1.18
C ASN A 126 12.21 -3.85 -0.76
N VAL A 127 11.19 -3.44 -1.52
CA VAL A 127 9.80 -3.87 -1.28
C VAL A 127 9.67 -5.38 -1.42
N SER A 128 10.21 -5.98 -2.48
CA SER A 128 10.17 -7.45 -2.66
C SER A 128 10.94 -8.20 -1.57
N LYS A 129 12.06 -7.65 -1.10
CA LYS A 129 12.78 -8.16 0.08
C LYS A 129 11.93 -8.09 1.35
N ALA A 130 11.30 -6.94 1.60
CA ALA A 130 10.42 -6.75 2.76
C ALA A 130 9.25 -7.74 2.74
N ILE A 131 8.60 -7.94 1.58
CA ILE A 131 7.52 -8.91 1.39
C ILE A 131 7.98 -10.32 1.81
N LYS A 132 9.16 -10.76 1.36
CA LYS A 132 9.73 -12.06 1.68
C LYS A 132 10.04 -12.19 3.18
N ILE A 133 10.66 -11.17 3.78
CA ILE A 133 10.99 -11.16 5.23
C ILE A 133 9.71 -11.24 6.06
N LEU A 134 8.68 -10.47 5.73
CA LEU A 134 7.40 -10.48 6.44
C LEU A 134 6.67 -11.83 6.33
N ALA A 135 6.92 -12.58 5.26
CA ALA A 135 6.30 -13.88 5.01
C ALA A 135 7.02 -15.06 5.68
N LEU A 136 8.24 -14.87 6.23
CA LEU A 136 8.97 -15.94 6.90
C LEU A 136 8.18 -16.48 8.09
N ASN A 137 8.08 -17.81 8.18
CA ASN A 137 7.37 -18.50 9.27
C ASN A 137 8.05 -18.27 10.63
N GLU A 138 9.37 -18.15 10.62
CA GLU A 138 10.20 -17.85 11.81
C GLU A 138 10.12 -16.36 12.20
N GLY A 139 9.50 -15.55 11.36
CA GLY A 139 9.29 -14.10 11.55
C GLY A 139 7.82 -13.78 11.83
N LEU A 140 7.30 -12.70 11.24
CA LEU A 140 5.92 -12.25 11.44
C LEU A 140 4.86 -13.15 10.78
N ALA A 141 5.25 -14.08 9.92
CA ALA A 141 4.40 -15.01 9.20
C ALA A 141 3.21 -14.33 8.45
N ILE A 142 3.44 -13.12 7.92
CA ILE A 142 2.43 -12.35 7.18
C ILE A 142 2.42 -12.86 5.75
N SER A 143 1.49 -13.77 5.44
CA SER A 143 1.35 -14.34 4.10
C SER A 143 1.30 -13.23 3.03
N PRO A 144 1.97 -13.42 1.86
CA PRO A 144 1.90 -12.48 0.74
C PRO A 144 0.47 -12.14 0.30
N ARG A 145 -0.48 -13.08 0.43
CA ARG A 145 -1.91 -12.85 0.18
C ARG A 145 -2.57 -11.82 1.11
N ARG A 146 -1.86 -11.35 2.13
CA ARG A 146 -2.26 -10.28 3.05
C ARG A 146 -1.44 -9.01 2.84
N GLN A 147 -0.59 -9.00 1.82
CA GLN A 147 0.24 -7.86 1.47
C GLN A 147 -0.22 -7.31 0.12
N THR A 148 -0.59 -6.03 0.10
CA THR A 148 -1.07 -5.34 -1.11
C THR A 148 -0.04 -4.30 -1.52
N VAL A 149 0.52 -4.47 -2.71
CA VAL A 149 1.41 -3.49 -3.32
C VAL A 149 0.58 -2.53 -4.16
N SER A 150 0.62 -1.24 -3.81
CA SER A 150 -0.01 -0.18 -4.60
C SER A 150 0.97 0.41 -5.61
N THR A 151 0.46 0.95 -6.70
CA THR A 151 1.27 1.69 -7.67
C THR A 151 0.48 2.76 -8.39
N SER A 152 1.15 3.84 -8.70
CA SER A 152 0.64 4.89 -9.59
C SER A 152 0.54 4.45 -11.07
N GLY A 153 1.01 3.23 -11.40
CA GLY A 153 0.88 2.64 -12.72
C GLY A 153 2.18 2.57 -13.53
N LEU A 154 3.30 2.23 -12.88
CA LEU A 154 4.56 1.93 -13.59
C LEU A 154 4.45 0.58 -14.32
N GLY A 155 3.89 0.58 -15.53
CA GLY A 155 3.54 -0.63 -16.27
C GLY A 155 4.67 -1.65 -16.41
N SER A 156 5.90 -1.23 -16.70
CA SER A 156 7.07 -2.11 -16.75
C SER A 156 7.39 -2.75 -15.41
N GLN A 157 7.17 -2.05 -14.31
CA GLN A 157 7.44 -2.57 -12.97
C GLN A 157 6.29 -3.47 -12.47
N ILE A 158 5.04 -3.22 -12.92
CA ILE A 158 3.92 -4.14 -12.67
C ILE A 158 4.25 -5.50 -13.29
N LYS A 159 4.74 -5.54 -14.54
CA LYS A 159 5.16 -6.79 -15.21
C LYS A 159 6.26 -7.50 -14.41
N LYS A 160 7.31 -6.77 -14.01
CA LYS A 160 8.39 -7.33 -13.17
C LYS A 160 7.90 -7.89 -11.84
N LEU A 161 6.99 -7.19 -11.14
CA LEU A 161 6.39 -7.71 -9.92
C LEU A 161 5.60 -9.00 -10.19
N GLY A 162 4.89 -9.07 -11.32
CA GLY A 162 4.18 -10.28 -11.76
C GLY A 162 5.11 -11.46 -12.01
N GLU A 163 6.23 -11.22 -12.71
CA GLU A 163 7.27 -12.22 -12.98
C GLU A 163 7.95 -12.77 -11.72
N MET A 164 8.00 -11.98 -10.64
CA MET A 164 8.52 -12.43 -9.34
C MET A 164 7.60 -13.44 -8.63
N ASP A 165 6.36 -13.58 -9.03
CA ASP A 165 5.33 -14.48 -8.49
C ASP A 165 5.31 -14.56 -6.95
N LEU A 166 5.35 -13.39 -6.31
CA LEU A 166 5.39 -13.29 -4.85
C LEU A 166 4.04 -13.63 -4.18
N GLY A 167 2.96 -13.77 -4.95
CA GLY A 167 1.62 -14.04 -4.43
C GLY A 167 0.96 -12.86 -3.71
N VAL A 168 1.47 -11.63 -3.90
CA VAL A 168 0.90 -10.40 -3.33
C VAL A 168 -0.35 -9.94 -4.07
N LEU A 169 -1.09 -9.03 -3.44
CA LEU A 169 -2.20 -8.34 -4.08
C LEU A 169 -1.70 -7.06 -4.74
N LEU A 170 -2.36 -6.68 -5.84
CA LEU A 170 -2.04 -5.48 -6.58
C LEU A 170 -3.16 -4.44 -6.41
N ALA A 171 -2.78 -3.19 -6.17
CA ALA A 171 -3.67 -2.03 -6.19
C ALA A 171 -3.14 -0.99 -7.19
N ILE A 172 -4.03 -0.43 -8.00
CA ILE A 172 -3.70 0.57 -9.02
C ILE A 172 -4.37 1.90 -8.65
N SER A 173 -3.59 2.93 -8.47
CA SER A 173 -4.06 4.31 -8.40
C SER A 173 -4.49 4.76 -9.79
N LEU A 174 -5.79 4.66 -10.10
CA LEU A 174 -6.33 4.99 -11.43
C LEU A 174 -6.78 6.45 -11.51
N HIS A 175 -7.71 6.85 -10.64
CA HIS A 175 -8.24 8.20 -10.38
C HIS A 175 -8.84 8.95 -11.57
N ALA A 176 -8.75 8.41 -12.79
CA ALA A 176 -9.40 8.97 -13.99
C ALA A 176 -9.63 7.88 -15.03
N VAL A 177 -10.56 8.13 -15.94
CA VAL A 177 -10.93 7.23 -17.03
C VAL A 177 -10.55 7.76 -18.42
N THR A 178 -9.87 8.90 -18.46
CA THR A 178 -9.30 9.50 -19.69
C THR A 178 -7.84 9.86 -19.46
N ASN A 179 -7.01 9.71 -20.49
CA ASN A 179 -5.60 10.03 -20.41
C ASN A 179 -5.33 11.52 -20.16
N GLU A 180 -6.20 12.38 -20.67
CA GLU A 180 -6.11 13.83 -20.46
C GLU A 180 -6.20 14.16 -18.97
N LEU A 181 -7.29 13.72 -18.31
CA LEU A 181 -7.50 13.98 -16.90
C LEU A 181 -6.45 13.27 -16.04
N ARG A 182 -6.13 12.00 -16.38
CA ARG A 182 -5.14 11.26 -15.63
C ARG A 182 -3.76 11.92 -15.69
N SER A 183 -3.37 12.49 -16.83
CA SER A 183 -2.09 13.20 -16.96
C SER A 183 -2.04 14.50 -16.14
N ARG A 184 -3.18 15.14 -15.90
CA ARG A 184 -3.29 16.32 -15.02
C ARG A 184 -3.16 15.90 -13.55
N LEU A 185 -3.83 14.82 -13.14
CA LEU A 185 -3.83 14.33 -11.76
C LEU A 185 -2.54 13.57 -11.42
N MET A 186 -2.04 12.80 -12.37
CA MET A 186 -0.90 11.88 -12.20
C MET A 186 0.05 11.98 -13.40
N PRO A 187 1.10 12.80 -13.33
CA PRO A 187 2.02 13.03 -14.45
C PRO A 187 2.68 11.77 -15.02
N ILE A 188 2.77 10.70 -14.22
CA ILE A 188 3.28 9.39 -14.66
C ILE A 188 2.49 8.82 -15.85
N ASN A 189 1.26 9.25 -16.05
CA ASN A 189 0.44 8.85 -17.20
C ASN A 189 1.06 9.24 -18.56
N LYS A 190 1.92 10.24 -18.60
CA LYS A 190 2.67 10.61 -19.81
C LYS A 190 3.66 9.52 -20.24
N ALA A 191 4.20 8.77 -19.27
CA ALA A 191 5.10 7.65 -19.52
C ALA A 191 4.35 6.31 -19.65
N TYR A 192 3.29 6.14 -18.87
CA TYR A 192 2.44 4.95 -18.85
C TYR A 192 0.98 5.38 -18.86
N ASN A 193 0.40 5.49 -20.06
CA ASN A 193 -1.00 5.82 -20.25
C ASN A 193 -1.93 4.72 -19.71
N ILE A 194 -3.23 5.01 -19.66
CA ILE A 194 -4.23 4.07 -19.10
C ILE A 194 -4.12 2.70 -19.80
N GLU A 195 -3.99 2.67 -21.11
CA GLU A 195 -3.92 1.45 -21.92
C GLU A 195 -2.73 0.59 -21.51
N ALA A 196 -1.54 1.21 -21.40
CA ALA A 196 -0.31 0.52 -20.96
C ALA A 196 -0.43 -0.04 -19.53
N VAL A 197 -1.07 0.70 -18.62
CA VAL A 197 -1.34 0.21 -17.26
C VAL A 197 -2.31 -0.96 -17.29
N MET A 198 -3.41 -0.86 -18.05
CA MET A 198 -4.41 -1.93 -18.15
C MET A 198 -3.83 -3.20 -18.77
N ASP A 199 -2.96 -3.08 -19.77
CA ASP A 199 -2.26 -4.23 -20.38
C ASP A 199 -1.33 -4.92 -19.37
N ALA A 200 -0.58 -4.14 -18.59
CA ALA A 200 0.26 -4.69 -17.53
C ALA A 200 -0.57 -5.41 -16.45
N VAL A 201 -1.74 -4.86 -16.10
CA VAL A 201 -2.67 -5.47 -15.13
C VAL A 201 -3.27 -6.77 -15.65
N ARG A 202 -3.66 -6.84 -16.93
CA ARG A 202 -4.19 -8.08 -17.54
C ARG A 202 -3.19 -9.22 -17.51
N GLY A 203 -1.89 -8.91 -17.64
CA GLY A 203 -0.79 -9.89 -17.53
C GLY A 203 -0.36 -10.23 -16.10
N PHE A 204 -0.90 -9.55 -15.09
CA PHE A 204 -0.49 -9.77 -13.70
C PHE A 204 -1.11 -11.06 -13.13
N PRO A 205 -0.31 -11.97 -12.52
CA PRO A 205 -0.82 -13.21 -11.96
C PRO A 205 -1.71 -12.94 -10.74
N ILE A 206 -2.98 -13.30 -10.84
CA ILE A 206 -3.96 -13.11 -9.76
C ILE A 206 -4.54 -14.48 -9.37
N ASP A 207 -4.47 -14.80 -8.08
CA ASP A 207 -5.17 -15.97 -7.52
C ASP A 207 -6.67 -15.91 -7.90
N MET A 208 -7.26 -17.05 -8.27
CA MET A 208 -8.66 -17.15 -8.72
C MET A 208 -9.68 -16.53 -7.75
N ARG A 209 -9.36 -16.46 -6.46
CA ARG A 209 -10.23 -15.90 -5.41
C ARG A 209 -9.96 -14.42 -5.12
N LYS A 210 -8.99 -13.80 -5.80
CA LYS A 210 -8.54 -12.43 -5.56
C LYS A 210 -8.92 -11.51 -6.73
N ARG A 211 -8.81 -10.21 -6.48
CA ARG A 211 -9.09 -9.16 -7.46
C ARG A 211 -7.99 -8.12 -7.40
N VAL A 212 -7.68 -7.48 -8.52
CA VAL A 212 -6.92 -6.24 -8.53
C VAL A 212 -7.79 -5.15 -7.95
N MET A 213 -7.24 -4.35 -7.05
CA MET A 213 -7.91 -3.18 -6.52
C MET A 213 -7.60 -1.97 -7.41
N PHE A 214 -8.60 -1.18 -7.69
CA PHE A 214 -8.45 0.11 -8.35
C PHE A 214 -8.91 1.21 -7.39
N GLU A 215 -7.97 2.06 -7.00
CA GLU A 215 -8.25 3.24 -6.20
C GLU A 215 -8.74 4.37 -7.12
N TYR A 216 -9.87 4.96 -6.77
CA TYR A 216 -10.49 6.04 -7.53
C TYR A 216 -10.90 7.18 -6.61
N LEU A 217 -10.07 8.21 -6.57
CA LEU A 217 -10.35 9.44 -5.83
C LEU A 217 -11.45 10.21 -6.56
N VAL A 218 -12.62 10.33 -5.93
CA VAL A 218 -13.76 11.05 -6.48
C VAL A 218 -13.61 12.53 -6.16
N ILE A 219 -13.47 13.33 -7.22
CA ILE A 219 -13.30 14.79 -7.11
C ILE A 219 -14.53 15.44 -7.73
N LYS A 220 -15.25 16.24 -6.93
CA LYS A 220 -16.46 16.93 -7.34
C LYS A 220 -16.24 17.73 -8.63
N ASP A 221 -17.20 17.62 -9.55
CA ASP A 221 -17.24 18.31 -10.85
C ASP A 221 -16.04 18.02 -11.77
N LEU A 222 -15.24 16.96 -11.48
CA LEU A 222 -14.07 16.63 -12.26
C LEU A 222 -14.09 15.19 -12.83
N ASN A 223 -14.41 14.19 -12.01
CA ASN A 223 -14.40 12.79 -12.39
C ASN A 223 -15.52 11.96 -11.71
N ASP A 224 -16.57 12.61 -11.26
CA ASP A 224 -17.68 12.06 -10.49
C ASP A 224 -18.97 11.88 -11.31
N SER A 225 -18.90 12.10 -12.63
CA SER A 225 -20.08 12.00 -13.49
C SER A 225 -20.51 10.54 -13.73
N VAL A 226 -21.80 10.34 -14.02
CA VAL A 226 -22.34 9.04 -14.47
C VAL A 226 -21.62 8.56 -15.74
N SER A 227 -21.20 9.48 -16.61
CA SER A 227 -20.40 9.17 -17.80
C SER A 227 -19.07 8.56 -17.44
N ASP A 228 -18.38 9.12 -16.43
CA ASP A 228 -17.10 8.58 -15.95
C ASP A 228 -17.27 7.19 -15.33
N ALA A 229 -18.34 6.99 -14.55
CA ALA A 229 -18.67 5.67 -14.01
C ALA A 229 -18.89 4.62 -15.14
N LYS A 230 -19.61 4.97 -16.19
CA LYS A 230 -19.82 4.07 -17.36
C LYS A 230 -18.51 3.77 -18.09
N LYS A 231 -17.64 4.77 -18.27
CA LYS A 231 -16.28 4.59 -18.85
C LYS A 231 -15.43 3.70 -17.97
N LEU A 232 -15.47 3.86 -16.63
CA LEU A 232 -14.75 3.03 -15.68
C LEU A 232 -15.16 1.56 -15.80
N VAL A 233 -16.47 1.27 -15.82
CA VAL A 233 -16.98 -0.09 -16.01
C VAL A 233 -16.46 -0.71 -17.32
N LYS A 234 -16.51 0.07 -18.41
CA LYS A 234 -16.00 -0.38 -19.71
C LYS A 234 -14.49 -0.65 -19.68
N LEU A 235 -13.72 0.23 -19.03
CA LEU A 235 -12.26 0.10 -18.90
C LEU A 235 -11.85 -1.17 -18.13
N LEU A 236 -12.62 -1.51 -17.10
CA LEU A 236 -12.36 -2.67 -16.24
C LEU A 236 -12.95 -3.99 -16.77
N HIS A 237 -13.67 -3.94 -17.89
CA HIS A 237 -14.27 -5.13 -18.50
C HIS A 237 -13.22 -6.23 -18.75
N GLY A 238 -13.53 -7.46 -18.35
CA GLY A 238 -12.65 -8.63 -18.48
C GLY A 238 -11.54 -8.72 -17.41
N ILE A 239 -11.44 -7.76 -16.49
CA ILE A 239 -10.51 -7.82 -15.36
C ILE A 239 -11.25 -8.19 -14.08
N LYS A 240 -10.71 -9.12 -13.31
CA LYS A 240 -11.19 -9.39 -11.94
C LYS A 240 -10.84 -8.22 -11.03
N ALA A 241 -11.65 -7.18 -11.09
CA ALA A 241 -11.41 -5.91 -10.42
C ALA A 241 -12.30 -5.70 -9.19
N LYS A 242 -11.81 -4.88 -8.27
CA LYS A 242 -12.58 -4.20 -7.21
C LYS A 242 -12.20 -2.72 -7.26
N VAL A 243 -13.18 -1.85 -7.27
CA VAL A 243 -12.97 -0.39 -7.17
C VAL A 243 -13.16 0.03 -5.73
N ASN A 244 -12.25 0.82 -5.23
CA ASN A 244 -12.34 1.53 -3.96
C ASN A 244 -12.50 3.02 -4.27
N LEU A 245 -13.64 3.58 -3.90
CA LEU A 245 -13.92 5.02 -4.04
C LEU A 245 -13.44 5.73 -2.79
N ILE A 246 -12.71 6.83 -2.97
CA ILE A 246 -12.09 7.64 -1.92
C ILE A 246 -12.63 9.06 -2.01
#